data_9b839414695e8a9890105bbdd489987e
#
_entry.id   9b839414695e8a9890105bbdd489987e
#
_cell.length_a   1.000
_cell.length_b   1.000
_cell.length_c   1.000
_cell.angle_alpha   90.00
_cell.angle_beta   90.00
_cell.angle_gamma   90.00
#
_symmetry.space_group_name_H-M   'P 1'
#
loop_
_entity.id
_entity.type
_entity.pdbx_description
1 polymer ?
#
loop_
_entity_poly.entity_id
_entity_poly.type
_entity_poly.pdbx_seq_one_letter_code
_entity_poly.pdbx_strand_id
1 'polypeptide(L)'
;MIAKEDNNDRMYKSCSNQDGLSGSGWWGNQPPRHHFETSGSNLAFNTPAYPYGIDHGYGMRTEIGTATFPTFESIKEFIPEKDWWPLPTDEQLKNDDDNVWNKHFFGKEASNANPVNYKNSVNTQYGESSGLEEFCEKAQMLNLEVMKGMYEAWNDKMWNDAAGLLIWMSHPAYPSFVWQTYDYYYDPTGAYWGAKKACEPLHIQWNASNNNIKVINTTAKDLKGAIAKAAIYNLNGKEVPAYGQAKQVGVAASNIAEAFSLNFNPFNLAYGKKAVASSSTGASKSASMVTDGGAGSRWESAYSDPQWIYIDLGKEEKIEKIILKWEAACAKKYELQVSNDAQEWKTVYTNKDGRGGTEQIDLEPVTARYVKLAGISRATQFGYSLFEFEIYGEKPKEIKELTPLHFIKLELTDVKGNLISENFYWRNGVNDLDYTLLNTLPEADLSCRLVDKSMSDGKMKIAVKNNSETVAFANRVRLVNKATQKRILPIIMSDNYATLMPGEEKVITMEATPELLKGGVSVLVKQYGKAEKNKLDIAD
;
A
#
# COMPACT_ATOMS: atom_id res chain seq x y z
N MET A 1 -20.11 -16.88 -33.97
CA MET A 1 -21.19 -16.28 -33.15
C MET A 1 -20.96 -14.78 -32.99
N ILE A 2 -19.92 -14.32 -32.29
CA ILE A 2 -19.65 -12.88 -32.03
C ILE A 2 -19.61 -12.06 -33.31
N ALA A 3 -18.81 -12.44 -34.32
CA ALA A 3 -18.74 -11.73 -35.59
C ALA A 3 -20.09 -11.59 -36.31
N LYS A 4 -21.00 -12.53 -36.11
CA LYS A 4 -22.34 -12.52 -36.71
C LYS A 4 -23.31 -11.60 -35.96
N GLU A 5 -23.21 -11.56 -34.64
CA GLU A 5 -24.14 -10.79 -33.79
C GLU A 5 -23.68 -9.34 -33.57
N ASP A 6 -22.37 -9.09 -33.56
CA ASP A 6 -21.78 -7.77 -33.29
C ASP A 6 -21.15 -7.08 -34.52
N ASN A 7 -21.33 -7.61 -35.74
CA ASN A 7 -20.74 -7.07 -36.99
C ASN A 7 -19.22 -6.83 -36.92
N ASN A 8 -18.49 -7.54 -36.06
CA ASN A 8 -17.06 -7.35 -35.78
C ASN A 8 -16.69 -5.96 -35.23
N ASP A 9 -17.59 -5.25 -34.62
CA ASP A 9 -17.32 -3.92 -34.04
C ASP A 9 -16.67 -4.01 -32.65
N ARG A 10 -16.56 -5.22 -32.08
CA ARG A 10 -15.90 -5.50 -30.80
C ARG A 10 -14.75 -6.47 -30.96
N MET A 11 -13.69 -6.18 -30.22
CA MET A 11 -12.54 -7.06 -30.15
C MET A 11 -12.90 -8.34 -29.38
N TYR A 12 -12.58 -9.48 -29.99
CA TYR A 12 -12.70 -10.79 -29.35
C TYR A 12 -11.31 -11.33 -28.98
N LYS A 13 -11.14 -11.75 -27.74
CA LYS A 13 -9.95 -12.44 -27.24
C LYS A 13 -10.34 -13.84 -26.77
N SER A 14 -9.70 -14.87 -27.37
CA SER A 14 -10.03 -16.26 -27.12
C SER A 14 -9.55 -16.78 -25.76
N CYS A 15 -8.43 -16.25 -25.25
CA CYS A 15 -7.89 -16.56 -23.93
C CYS A 15 -7.01 -15.43 -23.39
N SER A 16 -6.70 -15.46 -22.09
CA SER A 16 -5.99 -14.39 -21.39
C SER A 16 -4.58 -14.11 -21.92
N ASN A 17 -3.87 -15.14 -22.38
CA ASN A 17 -2.43 -15.07 -22.68
C ASN A 17 -2.11 -15.10 -24.19
N GLN A 18 -3.07 -14.83 -25.06
CA GLN A 18 -2.87 -14.79 -26.52
C GLN A 18 -2.99 -13.39 -27.08
N ASP A 19 -2.42 -13.19 -28.28
CA ASP A 19 -2.62 -12.02 -29.15
C ASP A 19 -1.95 -10.72 -28.70
N GLY A 20 -0.88 -10.78 -27.88
CA GLY A 20 -0.06 -9.62 -27.55
C GLY A 20 -0.73 -8.53 -26.72
N LEU A 21 -1.97 -8.72 -26.31
CA LEU A 21 -2.59 -7.88 -25.29
C LEU A 21 -2.04 -8.27 -23.92
N SER A 22 -2.01 -7.32 -22.99
CA SER A 22 -1.54 -7.57 -21.64
C SER A 22 -2.18 -8.83 -21.07
N GLY A 23 -1.37 -9.78 -20.65
CA GLY A 23 -1.82 -11.10 -20.22
C GLY A 23 -2.31 -11.18 -18.79
N SER A 24 -2.18 -12.37 -18.19
CA SER A 24 -2.52 -12.63 -16.79
C SER A 24 -1.39 -12.24 -15.82
N GLY A 25 -1.71 -12.08 -14.54
CA GLY A 25 -0.82 -11.70 -13.44
C GLY A 25 -0.97 -10.24 -13.07
N TRP A 26 -0.62 -9.82 -11.92
CA TRP A 26 0.15 -10.44 -10.84
C TRP A 26 -0.54 -11.64 -10.17
N TRP A 27 0.26 -12.56 -9.64
CA TRP A 27 -0.20 -13.76 -8.94
C TRP A 27 0.43 -13.92 -7.55
N GLY A 28 0.87 -12.85 -6.94
CA GLY A 28 1.55 -12.91 -5.66
C GLY A 28 1.14 -11.81 -4.71
N ASN A 29 1.54 -11.97 -3.44
CA ASN A 29 1.28 -11.01 -2.37
C ASN A 29 2.40 -9.95 -2.36
N GLN A 30 2.54 -9.22 -3.45
CA GLN A 30 3.52 -8.17 -3.58
C GLN A 30 3.14 -6.97 -2.69
N PRO A 31 4.11 -6.29 -2.06
CA PRO A 31 3.83 -5.04 -1.37
C PRO A 31 3.19 -4.03 -2.33
N PRO A 32 2.28 -3.15 -1.86
CA PRO A 32 1.60 -2.17 -2.71
C PRO A 32 2.55 -1.37 -3.61
N ARG A 33 3.72 -0.98 -3.10
CA ARG A 33 4.73 -0.24 -3.86
C ARG A 33 5.10 -0.93 -5.19
N HIS A 34 5.29 -2.24 -5.19
CA HIS A 34 5.67 -2.98 -6.40
C HIS A 34 4.62 -2.88 -7.51
N HIS A 35 3.33 -2.81 -7.16
CA HIS A 35 2.28 -2.65 -8.16
C HIS A 35 2.32 -1.29 -8.86
N PHE A 36 2.83 -0.24 -8.21
CA PHE A 36 3.04 1.07 -8.82
C PHE A 36 4.32 1.17 -9.63
N GLU A 37 5.35 0.37 -9.31
CA GLU A 37 6.65 0.38 -9.97
C GLU A 37 6.67 -0.44 -11.26
N THR A 38 5.89 -1.52 -11.33
CA THR A 38 5.87 -2.43 -12.47
C THR A 38 4.50 -3.06 -12.68
N SER A 39 4.16 -3.23 -13.95
CA SER A 39 2.93 -3.91 -14.37
C SER A 39 2.94 -5.43 -14.10
N GLY A 40 4.08 -6.02 -13.74
CA GLY A 40 4.24 -7.46 -13.59
C GLY A 40 4.28 -8.26 -14.89
N SER A 41 4.19 -7.59 -16.04
CA SER A 41 4.16 -8.28 -17.35
C SER A 41 5.40 -9.10 -17.63
N ASN A 42 6.56 -8.68 -17.11
CA ASN A 42 7.83 -9.40 -17.27
C ASN A 42 7.89 -10.74 -16.51
N LEU A 43 7.07 -10.91 -15.46
CA LEU A 43 7.08 -12.12 -14.64
C LEU A 43 6.22 -13.24 -15.21
N ALA A 44 5.19 -12.89 -16.00
CA ALA A 44 4.26 -13.87 -16.54
C ALA A 44 4.72 -14.52 -17.86
N PHE A 45 5.66 -13.92 -18.60
CA PHE A 45 5.92 -14.25 -20.00
C PHE A 45 7.38 -14.39 -20.41
N ASN A 46 8.21 -14.93 -19.54
CA ASN A 46 9.53 -15.44 -20.00
C ASN A 46 9.32 -16.77 -20.77
N THR A 47 8.49 -16.72 -21.82
CA THR A 47 8.22 -17.86 -22.70
C THR A 47 9.00 -17.68 -24.00
N PRO A 48 9.32 -18.77 -24.73
CA PRO A 48 9.98 -18.70 -26.03
C PRO A 48 9.23 -17.84 -27.07
N ALA A 49 7.94 -17.61 -26.90
CA ALA A 49 7.13 -16.74 -27.75
C ALA A 49 7.36 -15.25 -27.49
N TYR A 50 7.93 -14.87 -26.33
CA TYR A 50 8.25 -13.48 -25.97
C TYR A 50 9.66 -13.40 -25.35
N PRO A 51 10.71 -13.62 -26.15
CA PRO A 51 12.08 -13.81 -25.65
C PRO A 51 12.75 -12.52 -25.15
N TYR A 52 12.10 -11.37 -25.25
CA TYR A 52 12.73 -10.08 -24.98
C TYR A 52 12.28 -9.36 -23.72
N GLY A 53 11.49 -10.00 -22.86
CA GLY A 53 11.06 -9.38 -21.58
C GLY A 53 10.47 -7.99 -21.79
N ILE A 54 9.66 -7.80 -22.85
CA ILE A 54 9.04 -6.50 -23.14
C ILE A 54 8.07 -6.21 -21.99
N ASP A 55 8.28 -5.12 -21.28
CA ASP A 55 7.27 -4.56 -20.40
C ASP A 55 6.10 -4.08 -21.27
N HIS A 56 5.03 -4.87 -21.28
CA HIS A 56 3.83 -4.54 -22.04
C HIS A 56 3.00 -3.42 -21.39
N GLY A 57 3.52 -2.81 -20.35
CA GLY A 57 2.80 -1.80 -19.58
C GLY A 57 1.65 -2.38 -18.75
N TYR A 58 0.82 -1.52 -18.19
CA TYR A 58 -0.33 -1.92 -17.39
C TYR A 58 -1.48 -2.45 -18.27
N GLY A 59 -1.83 -1.74 -19.32
CA GLY A 59 -2.80 -2.16 -20.34
C GLY A 59 -4.15 -2.62 -19.77
N MET A 60 -4.77 -3.59 -20.46
CA MET A 60 -5.95 -4.34 -19.99
C MET A 60 -5.52 -5.70 -19.46
N ARG A 61 -5.54 -5.91 -18.15
CA ARG A 61 -5.30 -7.23 -17.57
C ARG A 61 -6.54 -8.08 -17.64
N THR A 62 -6.43 -9.22 -18.29
CA THR A 62 -7.53 -10.16 -18.44
C THR A 62 -7.68 -11.12 -17.26
N GLU A 63 -6.64 -11.22 -16.44
CA GLU A 63 -6.64 -11.94 -15.18
C GLU A 63 -5.62 -11.32 -14.24
N ILE A 64 -6.03 -10.96 -13.02
CA ILE A 64 -5.15 -10.50 -11.95
C ILE A 64 -5.70 -10.98 -10.62
N GLY A 65 -4.84 -11.35 -9.69
CA GLY A 65 -5.28 -11.81 -8.38
C GLY A 65 -4.11 -12.15 -7.47
N THR A 66 -4.45 -12.50 -6.25
CA THR A 66 -3.50 -12.95 -5.24
C THR A 66 -4.09 -14.10 -4.45
N ALA A 67 -3.24 -14.90 -3.80
CA ALA A 67 -3.70 -15.84 -2.80
C ALA A 67 -4.51 -15.08 -1.75
N THR A 68 -5.63 -15.65 -1.34
CA THR A 68 -6.50 -15.08 -0.31
C THR A 68 -6.81 -16.13 0.73
N PHE A 69 -7.04 -15.69 1.93
CA PHE A 69 -7.39 -16.57 3.05
C PHE A 69 -8.83 -16.25 3.47
N PRO A 70 -9.70 -17.27 3.62
CA PRO A 70 -11.04 -17.06 4.16
C PRO A 70 -11.00 -16.50 5.57
N THR A 71 -12.14 -16.03 6.04
CA THR A 71 -12.28 -15.62 7.45
C THR A 71 -12.21 -16.83 8.38
N PHE A 72 -11.84 -16.62 9.63
CA PHE A 72 -11.79 -17.71 10.63
C PHE A 72 -13.11 -18.46 10.73
N GLU A 73 -14.23 -17.72 10.72
CA GLU A 73 -15.57 -18.29 10.79
C GLU A 73 -15.89 -19.20 9.61
N SER A 74 -15.34 -18.91 8.44
CA SER A 74 -15.53 -19.74 7.25
C SER A 74 -14.64 -20.98 7.28
N ILE A 75 -13.39 -20.85 7.73
CA ILE A 75 -12.47 -21.99 7.84
C ILE A 75 -13.02 -23.07 8.78
N LYS A 76 -13.65 -22.66 9.87
CA LYS A 76 -14.30 -23.59 10.81
C LYS A 76 -15.38 -24.48 10.19
N GLU A 77 -15.96 -24.06 9.08
CA GLU A 77 -17.02 -24.83 8.40
C GLU A 77 -16.45 -25.98 7.56
N PHE A 78 -15.16 -25.97 7.20
CA PHE A 78 -14.60 -26.98 6.28
C PHE A 78 -13.26 -27.59 6.70
N ILE A 79 -12.51 -26.98 7.64
CA ILE A 79 -11.32 -27.58 8.24
C ILE A 79 -11.68 -28.12 9.62
N PRO A 80 -11.44 -29.41 9.92
CA PRO A 80 -11.66 -29.97 11.26
C PRO A 80 -10.83 -29.28 12.32
N GLU A 81 -11.40 -29.08 13.52
CA GLU A 81 -10.76 -28.35 14.63
C GLU A 81 -9.36 -28.90 14.98
N LYS A 82 -9.18 -30.22 14.92
CA LYS A 82 -7.89 -30.87 15.18
C LYS A 82 -6.77 -30.46 14.21
N ASP A 83 -7.14 -29.94 13.03
CA ASP A 83 -6.25 -29.55 11.95
C ASP A 83 -6.11 -28.02 11.82
N TRP A 84 -6.70 -27.23 12.74
CA TRP A 84 -6.63 -25.77 12.69
C TRP A 84 -5.24 -25.24 12.96
N TRP A 85 -4.53 -25.85 13.91
CA TRP A 85 -3.23 -25.34 14.35
C TRP A 85 -2.31 -26.45 14.86
N PRO A 86 -0.99 -26.39 14.59
CA PRO A 86 -0.31 -25.40 13.75
C PRO A 86 -0.71 -25.53 12.26
N LEU A 87 -0.49 -24.44 11.49
CA LEU A 87 -0.64 -24.51 10.03
C LEU A 87 0.31 -25.56 9.46
N PRO A 88 -0.03 -26.21 8.33
CA PRO A 88 0.85 -27.17 7.70
C PRO A 88 2.24 -26.59 7.44
N THR A 89 3.26 -27.42 7.62
CA THR A 89 4.63 -27.08 7.28
C THR A 89 4.78 -26.92 5.75
N ASP A 90 5.86 -26.25 5.35
CA ASP A 90 6.16 -26.09 3.92
C ASP A 90 6.31 -27.43 3.20
N GLU A 91 6.85 -28.45 3.90
CA GLU A 91 6.98 -29.81 3.38
C GLU A 91 5.62 -30.46 3.17
N GLN A 92 4.70 -30.34 4.14
CA GLN A 92 3.33 -30.85 4.03
C GLN A 92 2.56 -30.16 2.90
N LEU A 93 2.71 -28.82 2.77
CA LEU A 93 2.05 -28.08 1.69
C LEU A 93 2.56 -28.47 0.30
N LYS A 94 3.81 -28.92 0.19
CA LYS A 94 4.42 -29.32 -1.10
C LYS A 94 4.19 -30.77 -1.46
N ASN A 95 4.19 -31.67 -0.49
CA ASN A 95 4.37 -33.11 -0.74
C ASN A 95 3.31 -34.02 -0.13
N ASP A 96 2.41 -33.51 0.73
CA ASP A 96 1.37 -34.31 1.39
C ASP A 96 0.00 -34.06 0.77
N ASP A 97 -0.36 -34.85 -0.25
CA ASP A 97 -1.63 -34.74 -0.96
C ASP A 97 -2.84 -35.14 -0.08
N ASP A 98 -2.62 -35.88 1.00
CA ASP A 98 -3.68 -36.30 1.94
C ASP A 98 -3.97 -35.25 3.01
N ASN A 99 -3.13 -34.23 3.13
CA ASN A 99 -3.35 -33.13 4.06
C ASN A 99 -4.68 -32.40 3.73
N VAL A 100 -5.51 -32.16 4.75
CA VAL A 100 -6.83 -31.55 4.56
C VAL A 100 -6.74 -30.16 3.94
N TRP A 101 -5.70 -29.37 4.24
CA TRP A 101 -5.48 -28.07 3.67
C TRP A 101 -5.21 -28.12 2.16
N ASN A 102 -4.45 -29.12 1.72
CA ASN A 102 -4.19 -29.35 0.29
C ASN A 102 -5.47 -29.76 -0.46
N LYS A 103 -6.35 -30.54 0.17
CA LYS A 103 -7.67 -30.88 -0.40
C LYS A 103 -8.58 -29.68 -0.58
N HIS A 104 -8.33 -28.59 0.14
CA HIS A 104 -8.99 -27.29 0.00
C HIS A 104 -8.18 -26.27 -0.78
N PHE A 105 -7.27 -26.74 -1.64
CA PHE A 105 -6.49 -25.90 -2.56
C PHE A 105 -5.53 -24.91 -1.86
N PHE A 106 -4.82 -25.41 -0.83
CA PHE A 106 -3.78 -24.62 -0.12
C PHE A 106 -2.38 -25.24 -0.22
N GLY A 107 -2.13 -26.15 -1.15
CA GLY A 107 -0.87 -26.85 -1.33
C GLY A 107 -0.31 -26.74 -2.73
N LYS A 108 0.36 -27.80 -3.19
CA LYS A 108 1.07 -27.83 -4.48
C LYS A 108 0.15 -27.57 -5.69
N GLU A 109 -1.12 -27.95 -5.62
CA GLU A 109 -2.10 -27.71 -6.67
C GLU A 109 -2.47 -26.22 -6.81
N ALA A 110 -2.25 -25.45 -5.75
CA ALA A 110 -2.35 -24.00 -5.75
C ALA A 110 -1.02 -23.32 -6.10
N SER A 111 -0.15 -23.97 -6.86
CA SER A 111 1.24 -23.52 -7.12
C SER A 111 1.33 -22.09 -7.64
N ASN A 112 0.39 -21.64 -8.47
CA ASN A 112 0.37 -20.25 -8.97
C ASN A 112 0.07 -19.23 -7.88
N ALA A 113 -0.70 -19.60 -6.87
CA ALA A 113 -0.98 -18.75 -5.71
C ALA A 113 0.13 -18.82 -4.66
N ASN A 114 1.00 -19.84 -4.76
CA ASN A 114 2.15 -20.04 -3.89
C ASN A 114 1.82 -19.95 -2.40
N PRO A 115 1.07 -20.92 -1.82
CA PRO A 115 0.59 -20.83 -0.44
C PRO A 115 1.72 -20.78 0.60
N VAL A 116 2.88 -21.35 0.30
CA VAL A 116 4.08 -21.25 1.16
C VAL A 116 4.53 -19.80 1.25
N ASN A 117 4.66 -19.12 0.11
CA ASN A 117 5.04 -17.71 0.11
C ASN A 117 3.95 -16.83 0.74
N TYR A 118 2.69 -17.18 0.56
CA TYR A 118 1.58 -16.47 1.22
C TYR A 118 1.70 -16.54 2.75
N LYS A 119 1.85 -17.75 3.31
CA LYS A 119 2.07 -17.95 4.74
C LYS A 119 3.28 -17.16 5.25
N ASN A 120 4.40 -17.23 4.52
CA ASN A 120 5.60 -16.50 4.86
C ASN A 120 5.41 -14.97 4.78
N SER A 121 4.64 -14.49 3.80
CA SER A 121 4.32 -13.05 3.69
C SER A 121 3.50 -12.56 4.88
N VAL A 122 2.50 -13.34 5.33
CA VAL A 122 1.71 -12.99 6.52
C VAL A 122 2.62 -12.89 7.75
N ASN A 123 3.46 -13.91 7.97
CA ASN A 123 4.35 -13.95 9.13
C ASN A 123 5.42 -12.84 9.09
N THR A 124 6.02 -12.58 7.93
CA THR A 124 7.03 -11.53 7.78
C THR A 124 6.42 -10.13 8.02
N GLN A 125 5.24 -9.87 7.46
CA GLN A 125 4.66 -8.53 7.50
C GLN A 125 3.90 -8.24 8.80
N TYR A 126 3.19 -9.24 9.33
CA TYR A 126 2.32 -9.05 10.50
C TYR A 126 2.75 -9.85 11.74
N GLY A 127 3.85 -10.60 11.64
CA GLY A 127 4.41 -11.42 12.72
C GLY A 127 3.77 -12.81 12.86
N GLU A 128 4.50 -13.70 13.53
CA GLU A 128 4.04 -15.05 13.84
C GLU A 128 2.72 -15.02 14.63
N SER A 129 1.91 -16.05 14.43
CA SER A 129 0.60 -16.20 15.10
C SER A 129 0.62 -17.34 16.10
N SER A 130 -0.16 -17.20 17.16
CA SER A 130 -0.34 -18.22 18.23
C SER A 130 -1.47 -19.20 17.96
N GLY A 131 -2.31 -18.94 16.94
CA GLY A 131 -3.46 -19.75 16.55
C GLY A 131 -4.08 -19.32 15.24
N LEU A 132 -5.00 -20.15 14.73
CA LEU A 132 -5.64 -19.95 13.42
C LEU A 132 -6.41 -18.63 13.35
N GLU A 133 -7.14 -18.23 14.39
CA GLU A 133 -7.92 -16.98 14.38
C GLU A 133 -7.02 -15.77 14.19
N GLU A 134 -5.92 -15.70 14.93
CA GLU A 134 -4.94 -14.62 14.78
C GLU A 134 -4.30 -14.62 13.38
N PHE A 135 -3.96 -15.79 12.85
CA PHE A 135 -3.44 -15.90 11.49
C PHE A 135 -4.45 -15.40 10.46
N CYS A 136 -5.73 -15.76 10.60
CA CYS A 136 -6.80 -15.28 9.72
C CYS A 136 -6.92 -13.76 9.74
N GLU A 137 -6.83 -13.12 10.90
CA GLU A 137 -6.89 -11.65 11.00
C GLU A 137 -5.72 -10.98 10.27
N LYS A 138 -4.51 -11.46 10.48
CA LYS A 138 -3.31 -10.98 9.78
C LYS A 138 -3.42 -11.20 8.27
N ALA A 139 -3.92 -12.35 7.87
CA ALA A 139 -4.18 -12.68 6.47
C ALA A 139 -5.20 -11.73 5.81
N GLN A 140 -6.25 -11.31 6.54
CA GLN A 140 -7.19 -10.31 6.01
C GLN A 140 -6.52 -8.96 5.77
N MET A 141 -5.58 -8.53 6.62
CA MET A 141 -4.84 -7.28 6.43
C MET A 141 -3.93 -7.35 5.20
N LEU A 142 -3.18 -8.44 5.05
CA LEU A 142 -2.37 -8.68 3.85
C LEU A 142 -3.24 -8.61 2.58
N ASN A 143 -4.37 -9.31 2.57
CA ASN A 143 -5.26 -9.36 1.42
C ASN A 143 -5.89 -7.99 1.09
N LEU A 144 -6.26 -7.22 2.11
CA LEU A 144 -6.82 -5.88 1.95
C LEU A 144 -5.79 -4.94 1.29
N GLU A 145 -4.56 -4.94 1.81
CA GLU A 145 -3.49 -4.05 1.35
C GLU A 145 -3.05 -4.40 -0.07
N VAL A 146 -2.78 -5.69 -0.33
CA VAL A 146 -2.32 -6.15 -1.65
C VAL A 146 -3.37 -5.88 -2.72
N MET A 147 -4.63 -6.22 -2.47
CA MET A 147 -5.69 -6.03 -3.44
C MET A 147 -5.98 -4.54 -3.68
N LYS A 148 -5.99 -3.73 -2.63
CA LYS A 148 -6.11 -2.27 -2.77
C LYS A 148 -4.97 -1.71 -3.62
N GLY A 149 -3.73 -2.08 -3.32
CA GLY A 149 -2.55 -1.64 -4.06
C GLY A 149 -2.56 -2.03 -5.53
N MET A 150 -3.02 -3.24 -5.87
CA MET A 150 -3.21 -3.67 -7.27
C MET A 150 -4.13 -2.72 -8.04
N TYR A 151 -5.32 -2.48 -7.52
CA TYR A 151 -6.31 -1.65 -8.21
C TYR A 151 -5.89 -0.18 -8.25
N GLU A 152 -5.34 0.35 -7.16
CA GLU A 152 -4.84 1.73 -7.10
C GLU A 152 -3.67 1.96 -8.06
N ALA A 153 -2.82 0.97 -8.31
CA ALA A 153 -1.74 1.07 -9.29
C ALA A 153 -2.28 1.19 -10.73
N TRP A 154 -3.35 0.46 -11.08
CA TRP A 154 -4.03 0.65 -12.37
C TRP A 154 -4.70 2.01 -12.46
N ASN A 155 -5.38 2.45 -11.41
CA ASN A 155 -5.94 3.79 -11.34
C ASN A 155 -4.87 4.87 -11.55
N ASP A 156 -3.67 4.70 -10.98
CA ASP A 156 -2.55 5.65 -11.10
C ASP A 156 -2.08 5.84 -12.54
N LYS A 157 -2.28 4.85 -13.40
CA LYS A 157 -1.84 4.80 -14.81
C LYS A 157 -2.96 5.05 -15.83
N MET A 158 -4.22 5.19 -15.40
CA MET A 158 -5.32 5.56 -16.30
C MET A 158 -5.06 6.94 -16.90
N TRP A 159 -5.28 7.20 -18.15
CA TRP A 159 -5.61 6.38 -19.32
C TRP A 159 -4.41 6.32 -20.27
N ASN A 160 -3.23 6.62 -19.74
CA ASN A 160 -1.99 6.67 -20.54
C ASN A 160 -1.43 5.27 -20.78
N ASP A 161 -1.48 4.41 -19.79
CA ASP A 161 -0.88 3.07 -19.82
C ASP A 161 -1.82 1.99 -19.30
N ALA A 162 -2.85 2.32 -18.53
CA ALA A 162 -3.83 1.37 -17.99
C ALA A 162 -5.23 1.61 -18.56
N ALA A 163 -5.88 0.53 -19.03
CA ALA A 163 -7.25 0.55 -19.54
C ALA A 163 -8.25 -0.17 -18.62
N GLY A 164 -7.79 -1.16 -17.86
CA GLY A 164 -8.63 -1.90 -16.92
C GLY A 164 -8.01 -3.20 -16.46
N LEU A 165 -8.71 -3.87 -15.55
CA LEU A 165 -8.32 -5.19 -15.07
C LEU A 165 -9.55 -6.03 -14.71
N LEU A 166 -9.43 -7.35 -14.88
CA LEU A 166 -10.41 -8.34 -14.50
C LEU A 166 -9.81 -9.23 -13.42
N ILE A 167 -10.57 -9.46 -12.35
CA ILE A 167 -10.09 -10.26 -11.23
C ILE A 167 -10.24 -11.76 -11.51
N TRP A 168 -9.23 -12.51 -11.15
CA TRP A 168 -9.25 -13.96 -11.06
C TRP A 168 -9.02 -14.38 -9.60
N MET A 169 -10.04 -14.77 -8.79
CA MET A 169 -11.48 -14.87 -9.09
C MET A 169 -12.28 -14.13 -8.02
N SER A 170 -13.57 -13.96 -8.21
CA SER A 170 -14.45 -13.39 -7.18
C SER A 170 -14.92 -14.42 -6.17
N HIS A 171 -15.31 -15.63 -6.61
CA HIS A 171 -15.95 -16.65 -5.80
C HIS A 171 -15.50 -18.06 -6.17
N PRO A 172 -15.12 -18.93 -5.22
CA PRO A 172 -14.71 -20.30 -5.50
C PRO A 172 -15.88 -21.23 -5.71
N ALA A 173 -15.65 -22.34 -6.44
CA ALA A 173 -16.66 -23.36 -6.72
C ALA A 173 -16.93 -24.31 -5.53
N TYR A 174 -16.02 -24.37 -4.56
CA TYR A 174 -16.10 -25.16 -3.33
C TYR A 174 -15.31 -24.46 -2.22
N PRO A 175 -15.47 -24.83 -0.94
CA PRO A 175 -14.67 -24.25 0.14
C PRO A 175 -13.18 -24.42 -0.11
N SER A 176 -12.47 -23.32 -0.37
CA SER A 176 -11.05 -23.33 -0.76
C SER A 176 -10.33 -22.03 -0.39
N PHE A 177 -9.02 -21.98 -0.61
CA PHE A 177 -8.16 -20.94 -0.05
C PHE A 177 -7.65 -19.91 -1.07
N VAL A 178 -7.87 -19.97 -2.35
CA VAL A 178 -7.15 -19.11 -3.28
C VAL A 178 -8.04 -18.28 -4.19
N TRP A 179 -7.51 -17.10 -4.62
CA TRP A 179 -8.04 -16.22 -5.64
C TRP A 179 -9.51 -15.81 -5.44
N GLN A 180 -9.92 -15.50 -4.22
CA GLN A 180 -11.31 -15.15 -3.93
C GLN A 180 -11.42 -13.80 -3.22
N THR A 181 -12.36 -12.95 -3.65
CA THR A 181 -12.67 -11.72 -2.93
C THR A 181 -13.70 -11.95 -1.83
N TYR A 182 -14.63 -12.87 -2.03
CA TYR A 182 -15.49 -13.42 -0.99
C TYR A 182 -15.44 -14.95 -1.07
N ASP A 183 -15.51 -15.57 0.09
CA ASP A 183 -15.34 -17.01 0.19
C ASP A 183 -16.59 -17.81 -0.24
N TYR A 184 -16.51 -19.13 -0.22
CA TYR A 184 -17.60 -20.01 -0.60
C TYR A 184 -18.92 -19.71 0.13
N TYR A 185 -18.85 -19.22 1.34
CA TYR A 185 -20.02 -18.89 2.17
C TYR A 185 -20.51 -17.45 1.99
N TYR A 186 -19.99 -16.73 0.98
CA TYR A 186 -20.29 -15.32 0.70
C TYR A 186 -19.82 -14.33 1.79
N ASP A 187 -18.84 -14.71 2.63
CA ASP A 187 -18.22 -13.79 3.56
C ASP A 187 -17.14 -12.95 2.83
N PRO A 188 -17.28 -11.61 2.76
CA PRO A 188 -16.30 -10.76 2.10
C PRO A 188 -14.98 -10.76 2.85
N THR A 189 -13.89 -11.15 2.18
CA THR A 189 -12.53 -11.14 2.72
C THR A 189 -11.91 -9.74 2.66
N GLY A 190 -10.71 -9.57 3.27
CA GLY A 190 -9.93 -8.34 3.13
C GLY A 190 -9.69 -7.95 1.66
N ALA A 191 -9.54 -8.94 0.76
CA ALA A 191 -9.39 -8.70 -0.67
C ALA A 191 -10.60 -7.97 -1.30
N TYR A 192 -11.82 -8.35 -0.93
CA TYR A 192 -13.02 -7.64 -1.36
C TYR A 192 -13.01 -6.18 -0.92
N TRP A 193 -12.68 -5.93 0.34
CA TRP A 193 -12.70 -4.58 0.90
C TRP A 193 -11.61 -3.69 0.32
N GLY A 194 -10.42 -4.24 0.05
CA GLY A 194 -9.35 -3.54 -0.64
C GLY A 194 -9.75 -3.14 -2.07
N ALA A 195 -10.27 -4.09 -2.87
CA ALA A 195 -10.75 -3.82 -4.22
C ALA A 195 -11.91 -2.82 -4.24
N LYS A 196 -12.90 -2.99 -3.35
CA LYS A 196 -14.04 -2.08 -3.23
C LYS A 196 -13.60 -0.64 -2.95
N LYS A 197 -12.64 -0.44 -2.05
CA LYS A 197 -12.12 0.88 -1.72
C LYS A 197 -11.45 1.51 -2.94
N ALA A 198 -10.57 0.81 -3.62
CA ALA A 198 -9.86 1.30 -4.80
C ALA A 198 -10.77 1.57 -6.02
N CYS A 199 -11.95 0.91 -6.08
CA CYS A 199 -12.93 1.07 -7.16
C CYS A 199 -13.98 2.17 -6.90
N GLU A 200 -13.82 3.04 -5.89
CA GLU A 200 -14.70 4.17 -5.69
C GLU A 200 -14.70 5.09 -6.94
N PRO A 201 -15.86 5.53 -7.46
CA PRO A 201 -15.91 6.34 -8.68
C PRO A 201 -15.20 7.69 -8.58
N LEU A 202 -15.23 8.30 -7.39
CA LEU A 202 -14.37 9.41 -6.99
C LEU A 202 -13.50 8.90 -5.86
N HIS A 203 -12.20 8.83 -6.08
CA HIS A 203 -11.28 8.16 -5.18
C HIS A 203 -10.02 9.00 -4.93
N ILE A 204 -9.59 9.07 -3.68
CA ILE A 204 -8.30 9.66 -3.32
C ILE A 204 -7.33 8.56 -2.91
N GLN A 205 -6.14 8.55 -3.48
CA GLN A 205 -5.15 7.51 -3.23
C GLN A 205 -3.73 8.04 -3.04
N TRP A 206 -2.92 7.24 -2.35
CA TRP A 206 -1.49 7.44 -2.17
C TRP A 206 -0.70 6.44 -3.02
N ASN A 207 0.21 6.95 -3.84
CA ASN A 207 1.16 6.11 -4.56
C ASN A 207 2.34 5.78 -3.64
N ALA A 208 2.45 4.52 -3.24
CA ALA A 208 3.47 4.06 -2.30
C ALA A 208 4.90 4.08 -2.87
N SER A 209 5.08 4.20 -4.20
CA SER A 209 6.41 4.22 -4.82
C SER A 209 7.05 5.62 -4.84
N ASN A 210 6.23 6.68 -4.93
CA ASN A 210 6.71 8.05 -5.09
C ASN A 210 6.05 9.07 -4.16
N ASN A 211 5.19 8.61 -3.25
CA ASN A 211 4.46 9.42 -2.26
C ASN A 211 3.46 10.43 -2.84
N ASN A 212 3.11 10.35 -4.11
CA ASN A 212 2.12 11.23 -4.71
C ASN A 212 0.71 10.92 -4.21
N ILE A 213 -0.05 11.98 -3.95
CA ILE A 213 -1.49 11.91 -3.69
C ILE A 213 -2.22 12.26 -4.99
N LYS A 214 -3.04 11.34 -5.46
CA LYS A 214 -3.83 11.50 -6.68
C LYS A 214 -5.33 11.40 -6.38
N VAL A 215 -6.11 12.12 -7.17
CA VAL A 215 -7.56 12.02 -7.19
C VAL A 215 -7.97 11.40 -8.52
N ILE A 216 -8.74 10.33 -8.43
CA ILE A 216 -9.25 9.55 -9.54
C ILE A 216 -10.72 9.90 -9.73
N ASN A 217 -11.12 10.19 -10.96
CA ASN A 217 -12.50 10.44 -11.34
C ASN A 217 -12.88 9.55 -12.51
N THR A 218 -13.62 8.49 -12.26
CA THR A 218 -14.15 7.61 -13.32
C THR A 218 -15.59 7.98 -13.71
N THR A 219 -16.13 9.06 -13.14
CA THR A 219 -17.49 9.53 -13.47
C THR A 219 -17.51 10.33 -14.77
N ALA A 220 -18.71 10.52 -15.33
CA ALA A 220 -18.95 11.34 -16.52
C ALA A 220 -19.02 12.85 -16.22
N LYS A 221 -18.69 13.30 -15.01
CA LYS A 221 -18.77 14.70 -14.58
C LYS A 221 -17.44 15.19 -14.02
N ASP A 222 -17.11 16.44 -14.33
CA ASP A 222 -15.96 17.09 -13.71
C ASP A 222 -16.16 17.24 -12.19
N LEU A 223 -15.11 16.99 -11.45
CA LEU A 223 -14.99 17.37 -10.04
C LEU A 223 -14.27 18.72 -9.98
N LYS A 224 -14.91 19.75 -9.42
CA LYS A 224 -14.36 21.12 -9.36
C LYS A 224 -14.24 21.60 -7.92
N GLY A 225 -13.06 22.18 -7.61
CA GLY A 225 -12.84 22.88 -6.34
C GLY A 225 -12.81 22.00 -5.10
N ALA A 226 -12.67 20.68 -5.25
CA ALA A 226 -12.53 19.77 -4.13
C ALA A 226 -11.23 20.04 -3.36
N ILE A 227 -11.18 19.64 -2.09
CA ILE A 227 -9.99 19.70 -1.27
C ILE A 227 -9.50 18.29 -1.01
N ALA A 228 -8.28 17.99 -1.48
CA ALA A 228 -7.53 16.79 -1.13
C ALA A 228 -6.69 17.10 0.10
N LYS A 229 -6.83 16.28 1.16
CA LYS A 229 -6.09 16.40 2.42
C LYS A 229 -5.43 15.09 2.77
N ALA A 230 -4.18 15.15 3.23
CA ALA A 230 -3.48 14.06 3.88
C ALA A 230 -3.14 14.47 5.31
N ALA A 231 -3.54 13.68 6.29
CA ALA A 231 -3.15 13.82 7.68
C ALA A 231 -2.29 12.62 8.07
N ILE A 232 -1.18 12.88 8.74
CA ILE A 232 -0.21 11.85 9.13
C ILE A 232 -0.25 11.69 10.65
N TYR A 233 -0.35 10.44 11.09
CA TYR A 233 -0.48 10.11 12.50
C TYR A 233 0.61 9.13 12.93
N ASN A 234 1.18 9.38 14.09
CA ASN A 234 2.02 8.40 14.77
C ASN A 234 1.22 7.16 15.20
N LEU A 235 1.89 6.05 15.49
CA LEU A 235 1.27 4.79 15.91
C LEU A 235 0.30 4.98 17.10
N ASN A 236 0.55 5.95 17.97
CA ASN A 236 -0.32 6.28 19.10
C ASN A 236 -1.56 7.12 18.76
N GLY A 237 -1.83 7.36 17.48
CA GLY A 237 -2.99 8.12 17.02
C GLY A 237 -2.87 9.63 17.06
N LYS A 238 -1.70 10.17 17.45
CA LYS A 238 -1.48 11.62 17.47
C LYS A 238 -1.04 12.12 16.11
N GLU A 239 -1.75 13.12 15.58
CA GLU A 239 -1.40 13.77 14.32
C GLU A 239 -0.03 14.49 14.43
N VAL A 240 0.73 14.43 13.35
CA VAL A 240 1.99 15.15 13.18
C VAL A 240 1.86 16.09 11.98
N PRO A 241 1.33 17.30 12.19
CA PRO A 241 0.95 18.22 11.11
C PRO A 241 2.09 18.59 10.15
N ALA A 242 3.34 18.52 10.60
CA ALA A 242 4.50 18.82 9.76
C ALA A 242 4.65 17.92 8.53
N TYR A 243 4.01 16.75 8.54
CA TYR A 243 4.03 15.78 7.44
C TYR A 243 2.73 15.77 6.65
N GLY A 244 1.69 16.44 7.15
CA GLY A 244 0.40 16.55 6.47
C GLY A 244 0.37 17.67 5.43
N GLN A 245 -0.58 17.58 4.50
CA GLN A 245 -0.79 18.60 3.48
C GLN A 245 -2.25 18.63 3.03
N ALA A 246 -2.72 19.80 2.61
CA ALA A 246 -4.02 19.97 1.95
C ALA A 246 -3.88 20.90 0.76
N LYS A 247 -4.62 20.58 -0.33
CA LYS A 247 -4.61 21.39 -1.55
C LYS A 247 -5.95 21.28 -2.28
N GLN A 248 -6.38 22.41 -2.86
CA GLN A 248 -7.52 22.40 -3.76
C GLN A 248 -7.16 21.69 -5.07
N VAL A 249 -8.08 20.84 -5.54
CA VAL A 249 -7.93 20.05 -6.75
C VAL A 249 -9.21 20.06 -7.58
N GLY A 250 -9.04 20.03 -8.91
CA GLY A 250 -10.10 19.76 -9.87
C GLY A 250 -9.69 18.60 -10.76
N VAL A 251 -10.63 17.72 -11.10
CA VAL A 251 -10.38 16.56 -11.96
C VAL A 251 -11.47 16.48 -13.01
N ALA A 252 -11.09 16.47 -14.28
CA ALA A 252 -12.05 16.30 -15.38
C ALA A 252 -12.76 14.94 -15.32
N ALA A 253 -13.90 14.83 -15.99
CA ALA A 253 -14.60 13.56 -16.17
C ALA A 253 -13.65 12.51 -16.77
N SER A 254 -13.73 11.27 -16.29
CA SER A 254 -12.92 10.13 -16.73
C SER A 254 -11.42 10.47 -16.78
N ASN A 255 -10.87 11.08 -15.71
CA ASN A 255 -9.48 11.51 -15.66
C ASN A 255 -8.89 11.38 -14.25
N ILE A 256 -7.59 11.65 -14.14
CA ILE A 256 -6.84 11.68 -12.89
C ILE A 256 -6.15 13.03 -12.72
N ALA A 257 -5.94 13.44 -11.48
CA ALA A 257 -5.15 14.62 -11.15
C ALA A 257 -4.23 14.34 -9.97
N GLU A 258 -2.97 14.77 -10.08
CA GLU A 258 -2.06 14.81 -8.97
C GLU A 258 -2.35 16.04 -8.11
N ALA A 259 -2.62 15.81 -6.82
CA ALA A 259 -2.85 16.88 -5.87
C ALA A 259 -1.52 17.43 -5.33
N PHE A 260 -0.71 16.57 -4.72
CA PHE A 260 0.61 16.89 -4.15
C PHE A 260 1.38 15.61 -3.83
N SER A 261 2.67 15.76 -3.48
CA SER A 261 3.50 14.67 -2.93
C SER A 261 3.69 14.85 -1.43
N LEU A 262 3.64 13.75 -0.67
CA LEU A 262 3.97 13.75 0.75
C LEU A 262 5.49 13.73 0.94
N ASN A 263 5.98 14.55 1.87
CA ASN A 263 7.38 14.52 2.27
C ASN A 263 7.50 13.91 3.67
N PHE A 264 7.96 12.65 3.74
CA PHE A 264 8.20 11.96 5.01
C PHE A 264 9.56 12.31 5.65
N ASN A 265 10.32 13.20 5.02
CA ASN A 265 11.57 13.70 5.54
C ASN A 265 11.66 15.24 5.42
N PRO A 266 10.74 16.00 6.07
CA PRO A 266 10.64 17.45 5.91
C PRO A 266 11.87 18.21 6.45
N PHE A 267 12.77 17.51 7.17
CA PHE A 267 14.01 18.09 7.70
C PHE A 267 15.19 17.94 6.74
N ASN A 268 15.04 17.11 5.70
CA ASN A 268 16.03 17.00 4.65
C ASN A 268 15.99 18.25 3.77
N LEU A 269 16.93 19.17 3.97
CA LEU A 269 17.05 20.39 3.19
C LEU A 269 17.27 20.15 1.70
N ALA A 270 17.77 18.96 1.34
CA ALA A 270 18.03 18.55 -0.04
C ALA A 270 16.79 18.00 -0.77
N TYR A 271 15.72 17.64 -0.04
CA TYR A 271 14.56 16.99 -0.66
C TYR A 271 13.90 17.85 -1.75
N GLY A 272 13.78 17.29 -2.96
CA GLY A 272 13.21 17.98 -4.12
C GLY A 272 14.05 19.14 -4.66
N LYS A 273 15.30 19.30 -4.21
CA LYS A 273 16.19 20.35 -4.66
C LYS A 273 16.92 19.97 -5.95
N LYS A 274 17.35 21.00 -6.66
CA LYS A 274 18.11 20.81 -7.90
C LYS A 274 19.49 20.22 -7.59
N ALA A 275 19.79 19.09 -8.19
CA ALA A 275 21.12 18.48 -8.19
C ALA A 275 21.78 18.60 -9.56
N VAL A 276 23.10 18.78 -9.58
CA VAL A 276 23.93 18.85 -10.78
C VAL A 276 25.14 17.96 -10.59
N ALA A 277 25.46 17.15 -11.60
CA ALA A 277 26.58 16.23 -11.57
C ALA A 277 27.53 16.40 -12.74
N SER A 278 28.79 15.97 -12.58
CA SER A 278 29.80 15.96 -13.62
C SER A 278 29.41 15.07 -14.82
N SER A 279 28.67 13.99 -14.54
CA SER A 279 28.18 13.06 -15.55
C SER A 279 27.01 12.23 -15.02
N SER A 280 26.27 11.58 -15.92
CA SER A 280 25.25 10.59 -15.61
C SER A 280 25.21 9.53 -16.72
N THR A 281 24.99 8.26 -16.39
CA THR A 281 24.97 7.14 -17.35
C THR A 281 23.64 7.02 -18.10
N GLY A 282 22.63 7.80 -17.74
CA GLY A 282 21.32 7.83 -18.43
C GLY A 282 20.29 8.69 -17.71
N ALA A 283 19.16 8.93 -18.35
CA ALA A 283 18.09 9.77 -17.80
C ALA A 283 17.49 9.19 -16.49
N SER A 284 17.35 7.87 -16.40
CA SER A 284 16.88 7.16 -15.20
C SER A 284 17.91 7.11 -14.05
N LYS A 285 19.12 7.59 -14.29
CA LYS A 285 20.23 7.66 -13.33
C LYS A 285 20.82 9.07 -13.25
N SER A 286 19.96 10.07 -13.42
CA SER A 286 20.33 11.48 -13.41
C SER A 286 20.62 12.01 -12.01
N ALA A 287 21.27 13.18 -11.94
CA ALA A 287 21.59 13.82 -10.66
C ALA A 287 20.35 14.06 -9.78
N SER A 288 19.19 14.33 -10.36
CA SER A 288 17.95 14.60 -9.60
C SER A 288 17.47 13.42 -8.76
N MET A 289 17.91 12.21 -9.06
CA MET A 289 17.52 10.99 -8.33
C MET A 289 18.05 10.93 -6.90
N VAL A 290 19.07 11.74 -6.54
CA VAL A 290 19.61 11.74 -5.16
C VAL A 290 18.86 12.66 -4.19
N THR A 291 17.84 13.37 -4.67
CA THR A 291 17.03 14.30 -3.86
C THR A 291 15.53 14.01 -3.93
N ASP A 292 15.14 12.92 -4.56
CA ASP A 292 13.72 12.60 -4.82
C ASP A 292 13.06 11.81 -3.67
N GLY A 293 13.85 11.32 -2.70
CA GLY A 293 13.37 10.51 -1.57
C GLY A 293 13.03 9.08 -1.95
N GLY A 294 13.38 8.64 -3.16
CA GLY A 294 13.11 7.31 -3.70
C GLY A 294 14.11 6.27 -3.22
N ALA A 295 13.64 5.18 -2.61
CA ALA A 295 14.53 4.12 -2.14
C ALA A 295 15.20 3.30 -3.29
N GLY A 296 14.65 3.39 -4.51
CA GLY A 296 15.11 2.62 -5.67
C GLY A 296 15.73 3.46 -6.78
N SER A 297 15.51 4.78 -6.78
CA SER A 297 16.14 5.72 -7.70
C SER A 297 17.58 6.01 -7.30
N ARG A 298 18.46 6.30 -8.26
CA ARG A 298 19.85 6.63 -7.96
C ARG A 298 20.51 7.46 -9.04
N TRP A 299 21.51 8.25 -8.65
CA TRP A 299 22.49 8.78 -9.58
C TRP A 299 23.60 7.75 -9.83
N GLU A 300 24.07 7.67 -11.08
CA GLU A 300 25.25 6.89 -11.46
C GLU A 300 26.12 7.71 -12.40
N SER A 301 27.39 7.95 -11.99
CA SER A 301 28.36 8.69 -12.80
C SER A 301 28.97 7.87 -13.92
N ALA A 302 29.69 8.51 -14.84
CA ALA A 302 30.66 7.84 -15.71
C ALA A 302 31.71 7.05 -14.89
N TYR A 303 32.26 5.99 -15.48
CA TYR A 303 33.18 5.06 -14.82
C TYR A 303 34.64 5.56 -14.86
N SER A 304 34.82 6.78 -14.40
CA SER A 304 36.13 7.46 -14.33
C SER A 304 36.26 8.30 -13.07
N ASP A 305 37.49 8.62 -12.68
CA ASP A 305 37.82 9.52 -11.57
C ASP A 305 38.49 10.78 -12.12
N PRO A 306 38.25 11.97 -11.52
CA PRO A 306 37.28 12.24 -10.47
C PRO A 306 35.86 12.46 -11.04
N GLN A 307 34.84 12.35 -10.18
CA GLN A 307 33.46 12.75 -10.48
C GLN A 307 32.89 13.52 -9.28
N TRP A 308 31.85 14.30 -9.54
CA TRP A 308 31.21 15.09 -8.50
C TRP A 308 29.71 15.25 -8.73
N ILE A 309 29.00 15.50 -7.65
CA ILE A 309 27.59 15.90 -7.64
C ILE A 309 27.39 16.97 -6.58
N TYR A 310 26.63 18.03 -6.88
CA TYR A 310 26.23 19.01 -5.88
C TYR A 310 24.73 19.30 -5.90
N ILE A 311 24.23 19.79 -4.76
CA ILE A 311 22.85 20.16 -4.53
C ILE A 311 22.79 21.69 -4.32
N ASP A 312 21.85 22.36 -4.99
CA ASP A 312 21.49 23.76 -4.78
C ASP A 312 20.30 23.82 -3.80
N LEU A 313 20.53 24.21 -2.57
CA LEU A 313 19.48 24.36 -1.55
C LEU A 313 18.53 25.54 -1.83
N GLY A 314 18.86 26.39 -2.82
CA GLY A 314 18.07 27.55 -3.24
C GLY A 314 18.36 28.83 -2.42
N LYS A 315 18.87 28.71 -1.22
CA LYS A 315 19.32 29.78 -0.33
C LYS A 315 20.40 29.25 0.60
N GLU A 316 21.03 30.13 1.33
CA GLU A 316 21.94 29.74 2.41
C GLU A 316 21.17 29.09 3.54
N GLU A 317 21.65 27.92 3.96
CA GLU A 317 21.11 27.13 5.07
C GLU A 317 22.22 26.73 6.03
N LYS A 318 21.89 26.64 7.32
CA LYS A 318 22.81 26.12 8.34
C LYS A 318 22.82 24.58 8.21
N ILE A 319 23.97 23.99 7.97
CA ILE A 319 24.17 22.58 7.73
C ILE A 319 24.95 21.99 8.89
N GLU A 320 24.45 20.91 9.49
CA GLU A 320 25.07 20.27 10.65
C GLU A 320 25.30 18.76 10.40
N LYS A 321 24.59 18.16 9.43
CA LYS A 321 24.70 16.74 9.13
C LYS A 321 24.45 16.45 7.67
N ILE A 322 25.15 15.46 7.12
CA ILE A 322 24.95 14.90 5.80
C ILE A 322 24.78 13.38 5.92
N ILE A 323 23.82 12.81 5.18
CA ILE A 323 23.68 11.37 5.05
C ILE A 323 23.81 11.01 3.57
N LEU A 324 24.75 10.12 3.28
CA LEU A 324 24.97 9.55 1.94
C LEU A 324 24.47 8.11 1.94
N LYS A 325 23.51 7.80 1.08
CA LYS A 325 23.02 6.42 0.89
C LYS A 325 23.57 5.87 -0.42
N TRP A 326 24.67 5.16 -0.31
CA TRP A 326 25.35 4.56 -1.46
C TRP A 326 24.65 3.30 -1.95
N GLU A 327 24.67 3.10 -3.24
CA GLU A 327 24.51 1.78 -3.87
C GLU A 327 25.83 0.98 -3.70
N ALA A 328 25.94 -0.22 -4.23
CA ALA A 328 27.16 -1.04 -4.11
C ALA A 328 28.42 -0.36 -4.69
N ALA A 329 28.26 0.51 -5.69
CA ALA A 329 29.33 1.26 -6.33
C ALA A 329 29.54 2.61 -5.66
N CYS A 330 30.34 2.64 -4.61
CA CYS A 330 30.57 3.84 -3.80
C CYS A 330 31.94 4.50 -4.06
N ALA A 331 32.16 5.66 -3.42
CA ALA A 331 33.46 6.31 -3.37
C ALA A 331 34.39 5.63 -2.35
N LYS A 332 35.63 5.37 -2.72
CA LYS A 332 36.70 4.97 -1.81
C LYS A 332 37.33 6.17 -1.10
N LYS A 333 37.51 7.27 -1.86
CA LYS A 333 37.96 8.55 -1.32
C LYS A 333 37.08 9.66 -1.87
N TYR A 334 36.62 10.54 -0.99
CA TYR A 334 35.82 11.68 -1.37
C TYR A 334 35.93 12.84 -0.38
N GLU A 335 35.50 14.00 -0.80
CA GLU A 335 35.33 15.19 0.03
C GLU A 335 33.90 15.69 -0.02
N LEU A 336 33.42 16.25 1.10
CA LEU A 336 32.25 17.10 1.11
C LEU A 336 32.72 18.55 1.13
N GLN A 337 32.16 19.31 0.21
CA GLN A 337 32.53 20.70 -0.01
C GLN A 337 31.26 21.58 0.00
N VAL A 338 31.41 22.82 0.44
CA VAL A 338 30.32 23.80 0.47
C VAL A 338 30.71 25.05 -0.31
N SER A 339 29.68 25.76 -0.83
CA SER A 339 29.86 26.99 -1.59
C SER A 339 28.62 27.89 -1.49
N ASN A 340 28.77 29.20 -1.78
CA ASN A 340 27.66 30.12 -1.93
C ASN A 340 27.43 30.59 -3.37
N ASP A 341 28.36 30.27 -4.29
CA ASP A 341 28.33 30.66 -5.71
C ASP A 341 28.48 29.50 -6.70
N ALA A 342 28.66 28.27 -6.19
CA ALA A 342 28.95 27.06 -6.96
C ALA A 342 30.26 27.12 -7.80
N GLN A 343 31.15 28.06 -7.51
CA GLN A 343 32.44 28.25 -8.17
C GLN A 343 33.60 28.01 -7.18
N GLU A 344 33.61 28.73 -6.07
CA GLU A 344 34.59 28.56 -4.99
C GLU A 344 34.08 27.54 -3.96
N TRP A 345 34.84 26.48 -3.72
CA TRP A 345 34.47 25.36 -2.88
C TRP A 345 35.38 25.21 -1.69
N LYS A 346 34.79 25.15 -0.49
CA LYS A 346 35.49 24.90 0.77
C LYS A 346 35.25 23.48 1.21
N THR A 347 36.29 22.66 1.39
CA THR A 347 36.17 21.31 1.97
C THR A 347 35.81 21.42 3.46
N VAL A 348 34.76 20.73 3.86
CA VAL A 348 34.26 20.62 5.24
C VAL A 348 34.40 19.21 5.82
N TYR A 349 34.62 18.22 4.97
CA TYR A 349 34.85 16.85 5.39
C TYR A 349 35.64 16.07 4.33
N THR A 350 36.50 15.16 4.78
CA THR A 350 37.29 14.27 3.90
C THR A 350 37.17 12.85 4.38
N ASN A 351 36.73 11.94 3.51
CA ASN A 351 36.75 10.51 3.74
C ASN A 351 37.86 9.87 2.90
N LYS A 352 38.78 9.14 3.58
CA LYS A 352 39.92 8.46 2.95
C LYS A 352 39.71 6.95 2.76
N ASP A 353 38.62 6.40 3.33
CA ASP A 353 38.33 4.97 3.32
C ASP A 353 36.80 4.69 3.35
N GLY A 354 36.08 5.20 2.34
CA GLY A 354 34.65 5.01 2.18
C GLY A 354 34.29 3.51 2.04
N ARG A 355 33.22 3.11 2.69
CA ARG A 355 32.75 1.71 2.76
C ARG A 355 31.41 1.48 2.08
N GLY A 356 30.76 2.54 1.61
CA GLY A 356 29.43 2.48 1.04
C GLY A 356 28.31 2.24 2.07
N GLY A 357 27.16 1.84 1.61
CA GLY A 357 25.98 1.73 2.46
C GLY A 357 25.47 3.10 2.89
N THR A 358 24.96 3.22 4.11
CA THR A 358 24.52 4.51 4.66
C THR A 358 25.62 5.11 5.54
N GLU A 359 26.18 6.22 5.09
CA GLU A 359 27.20 6.98 5.81
C GLU A 359 26.56 8.24 6.41
N GLN A 360 26.53 8.36 7.73
CA GLN A 360 26.10 9.56 8.45
C GLN A 360 27.34 10.37 8.86
N ILE A 361 27.35 11.64 8.49
CA ILE A 361 28.48 12.53 8.67
C ILE A 361 27.99 13.77 9.42
N ASP A 362 28.38 13.91 10.68
CA ASP A 362 28.14 15.10 11.48
C ASP A 362 29.21 16.14 11.16
N LEU A 363 28.82 17.38 10.96
CA LEU A 363 29.69 18.50 10.59
C LEU A 363 29.71 19.54 11.71
N GLU A 364 30.85 20.22 11.85
CA GLU A 364 30.79 21.54 12.49
C GLU A 364 29.83 22.42 11.71
N PRO A 365 28.90 23.10 12.39
CA PRO A 365 27.87 23.89 11.73
C PRO A 365 28.45 24.86 10.70
N VAL A 366 28.00 24.76 9.46
CA VAL A 366 28.42 25.61 8.35
C VAL A 366 27.22 26.16 7.61
N THR A 367 27.28 27.44 7.21
CA THR A 367 26.21 28.07 6.41
C THR A 367 26.63 28.12 4.94
N ALA A 368 25.80 27.51 4.06
CA ALA A 368 26.07 27.50 2.63
C ALA A 368 24.79 27.26 1.83
N ARG A 369 24.80 27.69 0.56
CA ARG A 369 23.74 27.39 -0.41
C ARG A 369 23.96 26.07 -1.18
N TYR A 370 25.21 25.76 -1.49
CA TYR A 370 25.55 24.60 -2.29
C TYR A 370 26.35 23.58 -1.47
N VAL A 371 26.05 22.31 -1.63
CA VAL A 371 26.77 21.20 -1.00
C VAL A 371 27.18 20.20 -2.06
N LYS A 372 28.47 19.86 -2.12
CA LYS A 372 29.06 18.99 -3.14
C LYS A 372 29.73 17.77 -2.52
N LEU A 373 29.47 16.62 -3.13
CA LEU A 373 30.26 15.41 -3.00
C LEU A 373 31.28 15.38 -4.14
N ALA A 374 32.53 15.48 -3.81
CA ALA A 374 33.67 15.38 -4.76
C ALA A 374 34.34 14.02 -4.61
N GLY A 375 34.00 13.08 -5.50
CA GLY A 375 34.60 11.74 -5.53
C GLY A 375 36.00 11.80 -6.14
N ILE A 376 36.98 11.33 -5.37
CA ILE A 376 38.41 11.33 -5.72
C ILE A 376 38.82 9.99 -6.33
N SER A 377 38.37 8.89 -5.73
CA SER A 377 38.59 7.54 -6.26
C SER A 377 37.42 6.62 -5.93
N ARG A 378 37.07 5.76 -6.88
CA ARG A 378 36.02 4.76 -6.77
C ARG A 378 36.47 3.58 -5.91
N ALA A 379 35.52 2.92 -5.24
CA ALA A 379 35.75 1.65 -4.53
C ALA A 379 35.62 0.42 -5.44
N THR A 380 34.97 0.57 -6.60
CA THR A 380 34.67 -0.51 -7.54
C THR A 380 35.08 -0.14 -8.97
N GLN A 381 34.97 -1.06 -9.91
CA GLN A 381 35.17 -0.79 -11.35
C GLN A 381 34.05 0.04 -12.00
N PHE A 382 32.88 0.17 -11.34
CA PHE A 382 31.74 0.94 -11.81
C PHE A 382 31.88 2.42 -11.45
N GLY A 383 30.93 3.27 -11.88
CA GLY A 383 30.85 4.68 -11.50
C GLY A 383 30.49 4.88 -10.03
N TYR A 384 30.45 6.13 -9.57
CA TYR A 384 29.84 6.45 -8.30
C TYR A 384 28.33 6.29 -8.41
N SER A 385 27.71 5.59 -7.48
CA SER A 385 26.28 5.32 -7.47
C SER A 385 25.66 5.65 -6.11
N LEU A 386 24.76 6.63 -6.07
CA LEU A 386 24.20 7.18 -4.84
C LEU A 386 22.67 7.18 -4.94
N PHE A 387 22.01 6.51 -4.00
CA PHE A 387 20.55 6.54 -3.88
C PHE A 387 20.08 7.91 -3.38
N GLU A 388 20.62 8.40 -2.25
CA GLU A 388 20.20 9.65 -1.65
C GLU A 388 21.39 10.47 -1.12
N PHE A 389 21.29 11.79 -1.26
CA PHE A 389 22.15 12.79 -0.68
C PHE A 389 21.33 13.72 0.22
N GLU A 390 21.21 13.35 1.48
CA GLU A 390 20.41 14.08 2.44
C GLU A 390 21.25 15.10 3.19
N ILE A 391 20.69 16.29 3.44
CA ILE A 391 21.34 17.41 4.11
C ILE A 391 20.44 17.92 5.23
N TYR A 392 20.98 18.05 6.44
CA TYR A 392 20.22 18.44 7.61
C TYR A 392 20.87 19.64 8.30
N GLY A 393 20.03 20.59 8.70
CA GLY A 393 20.38 21.68 9.60
C GLY A 393 19.95 21.40 11.03
N GLU A 394 19.88 22.47 11.83
CA GLU A 394 19.34 22.39 13.18
C GLU A 394 17.88 21.94 13.15
N LYS A 395 17.61 20.81 13.82
CA LYS A 395 16.26 20.27 13.89
C LYS A 395 15.39 21.16 14.78
N PRO A 396 14.23 21.64 14.29
CA PRO A 396 13.30 22.37 15.16
C PRO A 396 12.86 21.51 16.34
N LYS A 397 13.08 21.98 17.56
CA LYS A 397 12.77 21.26 18.81
C LYS A 397 11.29 20.90 18.96
N GLU A 398 10.42 21.61 18.25
CA GLU A 398 8.96 21.51 18.37
C GLU A 398 8.34 20.44 17.46
N ILE A 399 9.05 19.98 16.44
CA ILE A 399 8.50 19.01 15.49
C ILE A 399 8.77 17.58 15.97
N LYS A 400 7.68 16.85 16.25
CA LYS A 400 7.75 15.44 16.64
C LYS A 400 8.16 14.58 15.45
N GLU A 401 9.02 13.61 15.70
CA GLU A 401 9.37 12.59 14.71
C GLU A 401 8.19 11.65 14.45
N LEU A 402 8.16 11.10 13.24
CA LEU A 402 7.28 9.97 12.94
C LEU A 402 7.78 8.72 13.65
N THR A 403 6.84 7.96 14.19
CA THR A 403 7.13 6.58 14.62
C THR A 403 7.50 5.75 13.39
N PRO A 404 8.35 4.71 13.51
CA PRO A 404 8.70 3.83 12.38
C PRO A 404 7.46 3.41 11.61
N LEU A 405 6.47 2.83 12.29
CA LEU A 405 5.14 2.62 11.74
C LEU A 405 4.27 3.84 12.06
N HIS A 406 3.62 4.39 11.04
CA HIS A 406 2.73 5.55 11.11
C HIS A 406 1.59 5.40 10.10
N PHE A 407 0.56 6.24 10.26
CA PHE A 407 -0.63 6.17 9.45
C PHE A 407 -0.77 7.38 8.52
N ILE A 408 -1.32 7.13 7.33
CA ILE A 408 -1.67 8.14 6.34
C ILE A 408 -3.18 8.09 6.20
N LYS A 409 -3.87 9.15 6.57
CA LYS A 409 -5.31 9.31 6.34
C LYS A 409 -5.52 10.34 5.25
N LEU A 410 -6.25 9.95 4.20
CA LEU A 410 -6.61 10.82 3.09
C LEU A 410 -8.09 11.14 3.13
N GLU A 411 -8.42 12.38 2.85
CA GLU A 411 -9.79 12.87 2.74
C GLU A 411 -9.93 13.73 1.48
N LEU A 412 -10.96 13.49 0.70
CA LEU A 412 -11.41 14.32 -0.41
C LEU A 412 -12.76 14.90 -0.05
N THR A 413 -12.87 16.22 0.03
CA THR A 413 -14.12 16.90 0.34
C THR A 413 -14.56 17.82 -0.80
N ASP A 414 -15.87 18.04 -0.93
CA ASP A 414 -16.40 19.03 -1.85
C ASP A 414 -16.19 20.46 -1.33
N VAL A 415 -16.62 21.45 -2.12
CA VAL A 415 -16.55 22.87 -1.76
C VAL A 415 -17.38 23.27 -0.53
N LYS A 416 -18.27 22.39 -0.08
CA LYS A 416 -19.12 22.59 1.11
C LYS A 416 -18.56 21.88 2.32
N GLY A 417 -17.45 21.12 2.17
CA GLY A 417 -16.84 20.31 3.21
C GLY A 417 -17.47 18.93 3.37
N ASN A 418 -18.35 18.48 2.48
CA ASN A 418 -18.88 17.12 2.54
C ASN A 418 -17.83 16.13 2.07
N LEU A 419 -17.67 15.02 2.79
CA LEU A 419 -16.76 13.96 2.44
C LEU A 419 -17.20 13.25 1.15
N ILE A 420 -16.33 13.18 0.16
CA ILE A 420 -16.53 12.49 -1.12
C ILE A 420 -15.87 11.11 -1.08
N SER A 421 -14.61 11.05 -0.64
CA SER A 421 -13.81 9.84 -0.53
C SER A 421 -12.84 9.98 0.64
N GLU A 422 -12.58 8.88 1.31
CA GLU A 422 -11.52 8.77 2.32
C GLU A 422 -10.73 7.51 2.08
N ASN A 423 -9.44 7.52 2.45
CA ASN A 423 -8.59 6.34 2.36
C ASN A 423 -7.63 6.30 3.55
N PHE A 424 -7.19 5.11 3.90
CA PHE A 424 -6.33 4.90 5.06
C PHE A 424 -5.22 3.91 4.72
N TYR A 425 -3.99 4.27 5.10
CA TYR A 425 -2.82 3.43 4.90
C TYR A 425 -1.98 3.39 6.16
N TRP A 426 -1.21 2.31 6.30
CA TRP A 426 -0.13 2.19 7.27
C TRP A 426 1.18 2.05 6.51
N ARG A 427 2.19 2.72 7.00
CA ARG A 427 3.50 2.78 6.38
C ARG A 427 4.57 2.59 7.43
N ASN A 428 5.52 1.67 7.19
CA ASN A 428 6.76 1.61 7.96
C ASN A 428 7.86 2.33 7.16
N GLY A 429 8.38 3.42 7.73
CA GLY A 429 9.41 4.25 7.09
C GLY A 429 10.82 3.67 7.15
N VAL A 430 11.02 2.56 7.88
CA VAL A 430 12.31 1.87 8.05
C VAL A 430 12.36 0.58 7.24
N ASN A 431 11.28 -0.20 7.31
CA ASN A 431 11.14 -1.46 6.56
C ASN A 431 9.70 -1.58 6.07
N ASP A 432 9.48 -1.37 4.81
CA ASP A 432 8.17 -1.36 4.16
C ASP A 432 7.47 -2.73 4.10
N LEU A 433 8.13 -3.77 4.60
CA LEU A 433 7.58 -5.13 4.73
C LEU A 433 7.32 -5.54 6.20
N ASP A 434 7.46 -4.64 7.17
CA ASP A 434 7.29 -4.96 8.59
C ASP A 434 6.22 -4.10 9.23
N TYR A 435 5.07 -4.69 9.48
CA TYR A 435 3.94 -4.07 10.18
C TYR A 435 3.71 -4.66 11.57
N THR A 436 4.67 -5.40 12.11
CA THR A 436 4.54 -6.09 13.41
C THR A 436 4.20 -5.16 14.58
N LEU A 437 4.59 -3.88 14.47
CA LEU A 437 4.22 -2.85 15.47
C LEU A 437 2.70 -2.63 15.59
N LEU A 438 1.88 -3.01 14.59
CA LEU A 438 0.41 -2.97 14.71
C LEU A 438 -0.09 -3.87 15.85
N ASN A 439 0.61 -4.96 16.14
CA ASN A 439 0.24 -5.88 17.21
C ASN A 439 0.42 -5.25 18.61
N THR A 440 1.17 -4.15 18.71
CA THR A 440 1.39 -3.41 19.98
C THR A 440 0.32 -2.37 20.27
N LEU A 441 -0.59 -2.11 19.32
CA LEU A 441 -1.68 -1.16 19.52
C LEU A 441 -2.52 -1.60 20.74
N PRO A 442 -2.84 -0.68 21.67
CA PRO A 442 -3.73 -1.00 22.76
C PRO A 442 -5.16 -1.22 22.25
N GLU A 443 -5.96 -1.87 23.06
CA GLU A 443 -7.39 -2.02 22.78
C GLU A 443 -8.09 -0.66 22.93
N ALA A 444 -8.89 -0.30 21.92
CA ALA A 444 -9.67 0.91 21.91
C ALA A 444 -11.05 0.69 22.55
N ASP A 445 -11.58 1.72 23.20
CA ASP A 445 -12.97 1.73 23.67
C ASP A 445 -13.89 2.10 22.50
N LEU A 446 -14.58 1.09 21.95
CA LEU A 446 -15.51 1.24 20.86
C LEU A 446 -16.95 1.20 21.35
N SER A 447 -17.77 2.10 20.88
CA SER A 447 -19.23 2.01 21.01
C SER A 447 -19.89 1.80 19.63
N CYS A 448 -20.99 1.03 19.66
CA CYS A 448 -21.80 0.80 18.47
C CYS A 448 -23.24 1.20 18.76
N ARG A 449 -23.87 1.97 17.88
CA ARG A 449 -25.27 2.40 18.01
C ARG A 449 -26.03 2.26 16.71
N LEU A 450 -27.32 1.99 16.82
CA LEU A 450 -28.25 2.03 15.70
C LEU A 450 -28.49 3.49 15.28
N VAL A 451 -28.37 3.78 14.00
CA VAL A 451 -28.67 5.10 13.42
C VAL A 451 -30.04 5.06 12.76
N ASP A 452 -30.32 4.02 11.97
CA ASP A 452 -31.55 3.87 11.21
C ASP A 452 -31.78 2.40 10.87
N LYS A 453 -33.05 1.97 10.73
CA LYS A 453 -33.39 0.65 10.23
C LYS A 453 -34.69 0.60 9.46
N SER A 454 -34.76 -0.28 8.48
CA SER A 454 -35.97 -0.75 7.81
C SER A 454 -35.84 -2.26 7.61
N MET A 455 -36.26 -3.03 8.61
CA MET A 455 -36.09 -4.50 8.59
C MET A 455 -36.90 -5.15 7.47
N SER A 456 -38.07 -4.58 7.13
CA SER A 456 -38.89 -5.02 5.99
C SER A 456 -38.18 -4.86 4.63
N ASP A 457 -37.27 -3.88 4.52
CA ASP A 457 -36.48 -3.63 3.32
C ASP A 457 -35.08 -4.24 3.41
N GLY A 458 -34.80 -4.94 4.50
CA GLY A 458 -33.50 -5.56 4.73
C GLY A 458 -32.37 -4.57 5.02
N LYS A 459 -32.68 -3.34 5.43
CA LYS A 459 -31.71 -2.24 5.53
C LYS A 459 -31.52 -1.76 6.95
N MET A 460 -30.28 -1.47 7.30
CA MET A 460 -29.93 -0.82 8.57
C MET A 460 -28.67 0.05 8.44
N LYS A 461 -28.55 1.02 9.34
CA LYS A 461 -27.36 1.86 9.51
C LYS A 461 -26.93 1.81 10.96
N ILE A 462 -25.66 1.55 11.17
CA ILE A 462 -25.03 1.62 12.48
C ILE A 462 -23.93 2.68 12.47
N ALA A 463 -23.61 3.20 13.64
CA ALA A 463 -22.43 4.02 13.84
C ALA A 463 -21.49 3.31 14.82
N VAL A 464 -20.22 3.19 14.44
CA VAL A 464 -19.14 2.71 15.29
C VAL A 464 -18.27 3.91 15.63
N LYS A 465 -18.04 4.15 16.92
CA LYS A 465 -17.25 5.27 17.42
C LYS A 465 -16.10 4.80 18.28
N ASN A 466 -14.94 5.39 18.08
CA ASN A 466 -13.77 5.26 18.95
C ASN A 466 -13.83 6.32 20.05
N ASN A 467 -14.06 5.90 21.31
CA ASN A 467 -14.15 6.81 22.47
C ASN A 467 -12.81 6.96 23.20
N SER A 468 -11.76 6.31 22.72
CA SER A 468 -10.42 6.31 23.37
C SER A 468 -9.44 7.28 22.74
N GLU A 469 -8.31 7.47 23.39
CA GLU A 469 -7.16 8.26 22.93
C GLU A 469 -6.18 7.45 22.04
N THR A 470 -6.54 6.20 21.69
CA THR A 470 -5.74 5.31 20.86
C THR A 470 -6.42 5.00 19.54
N VAL A 471 -5.67 4.47 18.58
CA VAL A 471 -6.21 4.08 17.28
C VAL A 471 -6.97 2.76 17.39
N ALA A 472 -8.21 2.75 16.91
CA ALA A 472 -8.95 1.52 16.68
C ALA A 472 -8.66 1.03 15.25
N PHE A 473 -7.63 0.20 15.10
CA PHE A 473 -7.14 -0.24 13.81
C PHE A 473 -8.00 -1.39 13.25
N ALA A 474 -8.37 -1.28 11.97
CA ALA A 474 -9.01 -2.31 11.15
C ALA A 474 -10.19 -3.02 11.85
N ASN A 475 -11.20 -2.26 12.23
CA ASN A 475 -12.37 -2.77 12.92
C ASN A 475 -13.24 -3.60 11.97
N ARG A 476 -13.35 -4.90 12.22
CA ARG A 476 -14.23 -5.80 11.50
C ARG A 476 -15.64 -5.78 12.10
N VAL A 477 -16.63 -5.53 11.23
CA VAL A 477 -18.05 -5.54 11.58
C VAL A 477 -18.70 -6.77 10.97
N ARG A 478 -19.47 -7.50 11.79
CA ARG A 478 -20.22 -8.68 11.37
C ARG A 478 -21.67 -8.61 11.82
N LEU A 479 -22.56 -9.21 11.05
CA LEU A 479 -23.96 -9.36 11.40
C LEU A 479 -24.27 -10.83 11.65
N VAL A 480 -24.87 -11.13 12.79
CA VAL A 480 -25.31 -12.48 13.14
C VAL A 480 -26.77 -12.48 13.57
N ASN A 481 -27.45 -13.59 13.38
CA ASN A 481 -28.79 -13.79 13.92
C ASN A 481 -28.72 -13.83 15.44
N LYS A 482 -29.58 -13.07 16.11
CA LYS A 482 -29.54 -12.90 17.56
C LYS A 482 -29.71 -14.19 18.35
N ALA A 483 -30.62 -15.06 17.88
CA ALA A 483 -30.95 -16.30 18.57
C ALA A 483 -29.95 -17.42 18.31
N THR A 484 -29.53 -17.58 17.05
CA THR A 484 -28.69 -18.70 16.60
C THR A 484 -27.20 -18.37 16.59
N GLN A 485 -26.83 -17.09 16.66
CA GLN A 485 -25.47 -16.57 16.52
C GLN A 485 -24.79 -16.97 15.17
N LYS A 486 -25.57 -17.47 14.20
CA LYS A 486 -25.08 -17.75 12.84
C LYS A 486 -24.90 -16.45 12.07
N ARG A 487 -23.84 -16.38 11.24
CA ARG A 487 -23.59 -15.26 10.35
C ARG A 487 -24.78 -15.04 9.42
N ILE A 488 -25.09 -13.78 9.15
CA ILE A 488 -26.07 -13.38 8.13
C ILE A 488 -25.28 -13.09 6.85
N LEU A 489 -25.40 -14.01 5.89
CA LEU A 489 -24.72 -13.95 4.61
C LEU A 489 -25.69 -14.44 3.49
N PRO A 490 -25.64 -13.85 2.29
CA PRO A 490 -24.82 -12.68 1.93
C PRO A 490 -25.28 -11.38 2.60
N ILE A 491 -24.34 -10.47 2.83
CA ILE A 491 -24.61 -9.12 3.32
C ILE A 491 -23.85 -8.09 2.49
N ILE A 492 -24.50 -7.00 2.13
CA ILE A 492 -23.88 -5.84 1.47
C ILE A 492 -23.66 -4.76 2.52
N MET A 493 -22.41 -4.32 2.69
CA MET A 493 -22.05 -3.23 3.59
C MET A 493 -21.38 -2.10 2.82
N SER A 494 -21.53 -0.87 3.29
CA SER A 494 -20.83 0.28 2.71
C SER A 494 -19.32 0.19 2.93
N ASP A 495 -18.89 -0.26 4.12
CA ASP A 495 -17.49 -0.38 4.51
C ASP A 495 -17.28 -1.46 5.56
N ASN A 496 -16.02 -1.93 5.71
CA ASN A 496 -15.58 -2.83 6.76
C ASN A 496 -14.04 -2.71 6.94
N TYR A 497 -13.50 -3.28 8.02
CA TYR A 497 -12.08 -3.12 8.39
C TYR A 497 -11.66 -1.65 8.50
N ALA A 498 -12.60 -0.77 8.83
CA ALA A 498 -12.34 0.66 8.97
C ALA A 498 -11.43 0.93 10.19
N THR A 499 -10.43 1.78 10.00
CA THR A 499 -9.63 2.32 11.11
C THR A 499 -10.23 3.63 11.58
N LEU A 500 -10.40 3.76 12.90
CA LEU A 500 -10.93 4.97 13.52
C LEU A 500 -9.86 5.61 14.40
N MET A 501 -9.53 6.85 14.09
CA MET A 501 -8.67 7.67 14.93
C MET A 501 -9.39 8.02 16.24
N PRO A 502 -8.66 8.51 17.28
CA PRO A 502 -9.28 8.95 18.53
C PRO A 502 -10.47 9.90 18.29
N GLY A 503 -11.62 9.56 18.87
CA GLY A 503 -12.84 10.35 18.79
C GLY A 503 -13.66 10.20 17.50
N GLU A 504 -13.16 9.49 16.48
CA GLU A 504 -13.87 9.33 15.21
C GLU A 504 -15.07 8.39 15.30
N GLU A 505 -16.06 8.69 14.49
CA GLU A 505 -17.27 7.88 14.27
C GLU A 505 -17.42 7.57 12.77
N LYS A 506 -17.77 6.32 12.45
CA LYS A 506 -18.08 5.90 11.09
C LYS A 506 -19.47 5.28 11.02
N VAL A 507 -20.26 5.74 10.06
CA VAL A 507 -21.56 5.15 9.76
C VAL A 507 -21.41 4.09 8.69
N ILE A 508 -21.91 2.89 8.96
CA ILE A 508 -21.90 1.74 8.06
C ILE A 508 -23.33 1.39 7.71
N THR A 509 -23.65 1.40 6.42
CA THR A 509 -24.93 0.90 5.92
C THR A 509 -24.82 -0.59 5.63
N MET A 510 -25.88 -1.33 5.94
CA MET A 510 -25.97 -2.78 5.75
C MET A 510 -27.27 -3.12 5.03
N GLU A 511 -27.19 -4.06 4.11
CA GLU A 511 -28.35 -4.60 3.40
C GLU A 511 -28.24 -6.12 3.30
N ALA A 512 -29.30 -6.83 3.71
CA ALA A 512 -29.43 -8.27 3.62
C ALA A 512 -30.86 -8.65 3.26
N THR A 513 -31.08 -9.86 2.82
CA THR A 513 -32.43 -10.37 2.55
C THR A 513 -33.28 -10.29 3.84
N PRO A 514 -34.49 -9.68 3.81
CA PRO A 514 -35.32 -9.51 5.02
C PRO A 514 -35.57 -10.79 5.81
N GLU A 515 -35.68 -11.91 5.12
CA GLU A 515 -35.90 -13.21 5.73
C GLU A 515 -34.77 -13.63 6.69
N LEU A 516 -33.52 -13.22 6.37
CA LEU A 516 -32.35 -13.51 7.20
C LEU A 516 -32.30 -12.66 8.47
N LEU A 517 -33.04 -11.56 8.51
CA LEU A 517 -33.09 -10.64 9.64
C LEU A 517 -34.18 -10.98 10.66
N LYS A 518 -35.09 -11.91 10.34
CA LYS A 518 -36.19 -12.32 11.22
C LYS A 518 -35.66 -12.87 12.56
N GLY A 519 -36.30 -12.45 13.65
CA GLY A 519 -35.91 -12.83 15.01
C GLY A 519 -34.84 -11.92 15.62
N GLY A 520 -34.53 -10.82 14.92
CA GLY A 520 -33.54 -9.84 15.34
C GLY A 520 -32.11 -10.23 15.03
N VAL A 521 -31.24 -9.26 15.08
CA VAL A 521 -29.82 -9.41 14.72
C VAL A 521 -28.91 -8.83 15.80
N SER A 522 -27.69 -9.32 15.87
CA SER A 522 -26.61 -8.72 16.63
C SER A 522 -25.51 -8.24 15.71
N VAL A 523 -25.11 -6.99 15.86
CA VAL A 523 -23.91 -6.44 15.22
C VAL A 523 -22.74 -6.68 16.16
N LEU A 524 -21.70 -7.31 15.63
CA LEU A 524 -20.46 -7.61 16.34
C LEU A 524 -19.36 -6.74 15.76
N VAL A 525 -18.56 -6.11 16.62
CA VAL A 525 -17.41 -5.28 16.19
C VAL A 525 -16.16 -5.81 16.88
N LYS A 526 -15.14 -6.12 16.09
CA LYS A 526 -13.86 -6.64 16.55
C LYS A 526 -12.71 -5.79 16.00
N GLN A 527 -11.91 -5.21 16.89
CA GLN A 527 -10.66 -4.55 16.52
C GLN A 527 -9.58 -5.60 16.19
N TYR A 528 -8.73 -5.32 15.21
CA TYR A 528 -7.59 -6.16 14.86
C TYR A 528 -6.74 -6.54 16.07
N GLY A 529 -6.43 -7.82 16.22
CA GLY A 529 -5.61 -8.37 17.29
C GLY A 529 -6.24 -8.30 18.70
N LYS A 530 -7.54 -8.01 18.81
CA LYS A 530 -8.25 -7.91 20.10
C LYS A 530 -9.42 -8.88 20.17
N ALA A 531 -9.89 -9.14 21.40
CA ALA A 531 -11.09 -9.94 21.58
C ALA A 531 -12.34 -9.20 21.10
N GLU A 532 -13.32 -9.95 20.60
CA GLU A 532 -14.61 -9.37 20.23
C GLU A 532 -15.40 -9.01 21.50
N LYS A 533 -15.66 -7.73 21.69
CA LYS A 533 -16.36 -7.23 22.90
C LYS A 533 -17.60 -6.40 22.62
N ASN A 534 -17.65 -5.78 21.46
CA ASN A 534 -18.71 -4.82 21.14
C ASN A 534 -19.88 -5.52 20.46
N LYS A 535 -21.04 -5.48 21.09
CA LYS A 535 -22.27 -6.08 20.61
C LYS A 535 -23.41 -5.09 20.66
N LEU A 536 -24.14 -4.96 19.54
CA LEU A 536 -25.38 -4.22 19.47
C LEU A 536 -26.52 -5.16 19.05
N ASP A 537 -27.48 -5.38 19.91
CA ASP A 537 -28.67 -6.17 19.60
C ASP A 537 -29.76 -5.26 18.99
N ILE A 538 -30.27 -5.67 17.85
CA ILE A 538 -31.34 -4.98 17.14
C ILE A 538 -32.52 -5.96 17.03
N ALA A 539 -33.68 -5.55 17.57
CA ALA A 539 -34.93 -6.28 17.43
C ALA A 539 -35.54 -6.08 16.04
N ASP A 540 -36.46 -6.95 15.66
CA ASP A 540 -37.26 -6.84 14.43
C ASP A 540 -37.92 -5.47 14.26
#